data_27aa8d09eeb9953f6e740948f1020f2c
#
_entry.id   27aa8d09eeb9953f6e740948f1020f2c
#
_cell.length_a   1.000
_cell.length_b   1.000
_cell.length_c   1.000
_cell.angle_alpha   90.00
_cell.angle_beta   90.00
_cell.angle_gamma   90.00
#
_symmetry.space_group_name_H-M   'P 1'
#
loop_
_entity.id
_entity.type
_entity.pdbx_description
1 polymer ?
#
loop_
_entity_poly.entity_id
_entity_poly.type
_entity_poly.pdbx_seq_one_letter_code
_entity_poly.pdbx_strand_id
1 'polypeptide(L)'
;NMTNHSYFNLNGHKSGSVLHHRMQLLSDAFTPADAQSIPTGEVCSVDGTPMDFRSTKELGAEIDAAYEPLILGNGYDHNWVLKNEGRFDKVAEVTGDESGIVMEVWTDRPGVQVYTANFLENEAGRNGAVYQKRDAVCLETQNYPDAVHQKNFPEAICKKGETYDTKTAYRFHIE
;
A
#
# COMPACT_ATOMS: atom_id res chain seq x y z
N ASN A 1 8.88 7.05 -12.30
CA ASN A 1 8.06 6.18 -11.48
C ASN A 1 6.69 6.85 -11.23
N MET A 2 5.65 6.39 -11.88
CA MET A 2 4.29 6.90 -11.73
C MET A 2 3.43 5.87 -11.02
N THR A 3 2.50 6.34 -10.19
CA THR A 3 1.54 5.49 -9.49
C THR A 3 0.15 6.13 -9.47
N ASN A 4 -0.84 5.40 -8.98
CA ASN A 4 -2.15 5.94 -8.61
C ASN A 4 -2.21 6.08 -7.10
N HIS A 5 -2.47 7.28 -6.58
CA HIS A 5 -2.51 7.58 -5.16
C HIS A 5 -3.96 7.83 -4.69
N SER A 6 -4.88 6.94 -5.06
CA SER A 6 -6.27 7.02 -4.59
C SER A 6 -6.38 6.58 -3.14
N TYR A 7 -7.15 7.34 -2.37
CA TYR A 7 -7.53 7.04 -0.99
C TYR A 7 -8.84 6.27 -0.99
N PHE A 8 -8.82 5.02 -0.55
CA PHE A 8 -9.98 4.14 -0.51
C PHE A 8 -10.53 4.00 0.90
N ASN A 9 -11.85 4.14 1.03
CA ASN A 9 -12.62 3.66 2.16
C ASN A 9 -13.81 2.89 1.58
N LEU A 10 -13.81 1.57 1.71
CA LEU A 10 -14.79 0.71 1.07
C LEU A 10 -16.17 0.76 1.76
N ASN A 11 -16.26 1.29 2.97
CA ASN A 11 -17.53 1.57 3.64
C ASN A 11 -18.14 2.90 3.20
N GLY A 12 -17.38 3.71 2.43
CA GLY A 12 -17.79 5.04 1.96
C GLY A 12 -16.95 6.17 2.57
N HIS A 13 -16.82 7.26 1.84
CA HIS A 13 -15.88 8.33 2.16
C HIS A 13 -16.16 9.12 3.47
N LYS A 14 -17.27 8.84 4.16
CA LYS A 14 -17.63 9.45 5.45
C LYS A 14 -17.70 8.43 6.59
N SER A 15 -17.29 7.19 6.36
CA SER A 15 -17.45 6.11 7.32
C SER A 15 -16.38 6.09 8.41
N GLY A 16 -15.46 7.06 8.42
CA GLY A 16 -14.38 7.11 9.39
C GLY A 16 -13.28 6.09 9.10
N SER A 17 -12.74 5.49 10.16
CA SER A 17 -11.52 4.69 10.10
C SER A 17 -11.65 3.40 9.28
N VAL A 18 -10.60 3.07 8.50
CA VAL A 18 -10.47 1.82 7.74
C VAL A 18 -9.76 0.71 8.54
N LEU A 19 -9.53 0.88 9.83
CA LEU A 19 -8.75 -0.08 10.61
C LEU A 19 -9.39 -1.46 10.72
N HIS A 20 -10.71 -1.58 10.56
CA HIS A 20 -11.44 -2.85 10.50
C HIS A 20 -11.53 -3.44 9.09
N HIS A 21 -11.14 -2.70 8.03
CA HIS A 21 -10.99 -3.30 6.72
C HIS A 21 -9.97 -4.44 6.78
N ARG A 22 -10.29 -5.54 6.11
CA ARG A 22 -9.40 -6.70 6.05
C ARG A 22 -8.58 -6.65 4.77
N MET A 23 -7.29 -6.90 4.86
CA MET A 23 -6.39 -6.93 3.72
C MET A 23 -5.65 -8.26 3.63
N GLN A 24 -5.47 -8.74 2.40
CA GLN A 24 -4.49 -9.75 2.03
C GLN A 24 -3.53 -9.16 1.01
N LEU A 25 -2.23 -9.43 1.17
CA LEU A 25 -1.19 -8.96 0.25
C LEU A 25 -0.21 -10.09 -0.06
N LEU A 26 -0.08 -10.45 -1.32
CA LEU A 26 0.72 -11.59 -1.79
C LEU A 26 2.20 -11.22 -1.90
N SER A 27 2.82 -10.96 -0.76
CA SER A 27 4.22 -10.54 -0.65
C SER A 27 4.92 -11.21 0.53
N ASP A 28 6.18 -11.64 0.35
CA ASP A 28 7.02 -12.17 1.43
C ASP A 28 8.00 -11.15 1.99
N ALA A 29 8.08 -9.95 1.40
CA ALA A 29 9.07 -8.96 1.79
C ALA A 29 8.57 -7.53 1.59
N PHE A 30 9.19 -6.60 2.28
CA PHE A 30 8.97 -5.16 2.16
C PHE A 30 10.30 -4.41 2.18
N THR A 31 10.29 -3.14 1.77
CA THR A 31 11.46 -2.26 1.88
C THR A 31 11.25 -1.33 3.07
N PRO A 32 12.07 -1.46 4.15
CA PRO A 32 12.01 -0.52 5.27
C PRO A 32 12.47 0.87 4.86
N ALA A 33 11.94 1.88 5.53
CA ALA A 33 12.29 3.28 5.33
C ALA A 33 12.86 3.88 6.61
N ASP A 34 13.67 4.92 6.45
CA ASP A 34 14.21 5.71 7.55
C ASP A 34 13.19 6.74 8.10
N ALA A 35 13.65 7.57 9.04
CA ALA A 35 12.81 8.61 9.66
C ALA A 35 12.36 9.72 8.68
N GLN A 36 12.92 9.79 7.50
CA GLN A 36 12.52 10.69 6.41
C GLN A 36 11.62 10.01 5.38
N SER A 37 11.15 8.77 5.67
CA SER A 37 10.37 7.92 4.77
C SER A 37 11.11 7.54 3.47
N ILE A 38 12.45 7.54 3.49
CA ILE A 38 13.28 7.11 2.38
C ILE A 38 13.68 5.64 2.59
N PRO A 39 13.51 4.74 1.58
CA PRO A 39 13.95 3.36 1.69
C PRO A 39 15.44 3.23 2.02
N THR A 40 15.77 2.37 2.99
CA THR A 40 17.17 2.14 3.41
C THR A 40 18.00 1.35 2.39
N GLY A 41 17.34 0.77 1.38
CA GLY A 41 17.95 -0.15 0.41
C GLY A 41 17.84 -1.61 0.83
N GLU A 42 17.39 -1.90 2.03
CA GLU A 42 17.15 -3.27 2.49
C GLU A 42 15.84 -3.84 1.92
N VAL A 43 15.80 -5.17 1.84
CA VAL A 43 14.59 -5.95 1.56
C VAL A 43 14.42 -6.94 2.70
N CYS A 44 13.42 -6.70 3.55
CA CYS A 44 13.20 -7.45 4.77
C CYS A 44 12.02 -8.42 4.62
N SER A 45 12.13 -9.62 5.22
CA SER A 45 11.03 -10.58 5.29
C SER A 45 9.86 -10.01 6.09
N VAL A 46 8.64 -10.29 5.66
CA VAL A 46 7.43 -10.00 6.47
C VAL A 46 7.19 -11.06 7.56
N ASP A 47 7.82 -12.23 7.45
CA ASP A 47 7.55 -13.38 8.29
C ASP A 47 7.77 -13.08 9.78
N GLY A 48 6.74 -13.37 10.61
CA GLY A 48 6.78 -13.10 12.05
C GLY A 48 6.78 -11.61 12.43
N THR A 49 6.42 -10.71 11.51
CA THR A 49 6.36 -9.27 11.74
C THR A 49 4.94 -8.72 11.56
N PRO A 50 4.63 -7.51 12.07
CA PRO A 50 3.36 -6.83 11.78
C PRO A 50 3.10 -6.55 10.30
N MET A 51 4.14 -6.62 9.45
CA MET A 51 4.06 -6.41 8.00
C MET A 51 3.49 -7.63 7.25
N ASP A 52 3.23 -8.75 7.93
CA ASP A 52 2.75 -9.98 7.30
C ASP A 52 1.23 -9.92 7.02
N PHE A 53 0.87 -9.69 5.77
CA PHE A 53 -0.49 -9.74 5.22
C PHE A 53 -0.71 -10.92 4.27
N ARG A 54 0.15 -11.93 4.27
CA ARG A 54 -0.02 -13.14 3.44
C ARG A 54 -1.31 -13.88 3.77
N SER A 55 -1.73 -13.84 5.04
CA SER A 55 -3.07 -14.22 5.47
C SER A 55 -3.90 -12.98 5.72
N THR A 56 -5.17 -13.03 5.36
CA THR A 56 -6.10 -11.92 5.57
C THR A 56 -6.18 -11.52 7.04
N LYS A 57 -5.94 -10.25 7.35
CA LYS A 57 -6.12 -9.66 8.69
C LYS A 57 -6.64 -8.23 8.59
N GLU A 58 -7.17 -7.71 9.69
CA GLU A 58 -7.56 -6.31 9.79
C GLU A 58 -6.34 -5.38 9.67
N LEU A 59 -6.52 -4.23 9.01
CA LEU A 59 -5.47 -3.21 8.92
C LEU A 59 -5.04 -2.70 10.30
N GLY A 60 -5.99 -2.65 11.24
CA GLY A 60 -5.73 -2.18 12.61
C GLY A 60 -5.08 -3.21 13.53
N ALA A 61 -5.03 -4.50 13.15
CA ALA A 61 -4.66 -5.57 14.07
C ALA A 61 -3.29 -5.37 14.76
N GLU A 62 -2.31 -4.86 14.02
CA GLU A 62 -0.94 -4.68 14.50
C GLU A 62 -0.33 -3.32 14.14
N ILE A 63 -1.15 -2.37 13.67
CA ILE A 63 -0.66 -1.08 13.13
C ILE A 63 0.09 -0.23 14.16
N ASP A 64 -0.22 -0.40 15.43
CA ASP A 64 0.40 0.31 16.56
C ASP A 64 1.41 -0.57 17.33
N ALA A 65 1.84 -1.69 16.73
CA ALA A 65 2.86 -2.55 17.34
C ALA A 65 4.18 -1.81 17.55
N ALA A 66 4.91 -2.18 18.61
CA ALA A 66 6.24 -1.65 18.90
C ALA A 66 7.28 -2.23 17.91
N TYR A 67 7.10 -1.94 16.65
CA TYR A 67 7.94 -2.36 15.52
C TYR A 67 8.49 -1.13 14.81
N GLU A 68 9.82 -1.00 14.72
CA GLU A 68 10.49 0.22 14.28
C GLU A 68 9.94 0.79 12.96
N PRO A 69 9.72 -0.01 11.88
CA PRO A 69 9.13 0.52 10.64
C PRO A 69 7.76 1.18 10.87
N LEU A 70 6.87 0.58 11.67
CA LEU A 70 5.57 1.16 11.97
C LEU A 70 5.66 2.43 12.81
N ILE A 71 6.61 2.48 13.74
CA ILE A 71 6.86 3.69 14.56
C ILE A 71 7.32 4.84 13.66
N LEU A 72 8.28 4.59 12.76
CA LEU A 72 8.81 5.60 11.84
C LEU A 72 7.77 6.07 10.82
N GLY A 73 6.98 5.15 10.27
CA GLY A 73 5.89 5.45 9.32
C GLY A 73 4.61 5.98 9.98
N ASN A 74 4.56 6.05 11.32
CA ASN A 74 3.35 6.37 12.07
C ASN A 74 2.18 5.45 11.68
N GLY A 75 2.49 4.20 11.31
CA GLY A 75 1.63 3.14 10.79
C GLY A 75 2.17 2.54 9.50
N TYR A 76 1.31 1.98 8.66
CA TYR A 76 1.75 1.47 7.36
C TYR A 76 1.97 2.64 6.40
N ASP A 77 3.19 2.73 5.88
CA ASP A 77 3.63 3.62 4.81
C ASP A 77 4.89 3.02 4.18
N HIS A 78 4.74 1.84 3.58
CA HIS A 78 5.87 1.04 3.12
C HIS A 78 5.57 0.42 1.76
N ASN A 79 6.63 0.08 1.04
CA ASN A 79 6.55 -0.66 -0.20
C ASN A 79 6.72 -2.15 0.05
N TRP A 80 5.73 -2.97 -0.35
CA TRP A 80 5.82 -4.42 -0.39
C TRP A 80 6.34 -4.91 -1.73
N VAL A 81 7.22 -5.92 -1.68
CA VAL A 81 7.83 -6.57 -2.84
C VAL A 81 6.86 -7.59 -3.42
N LEU A 82 6.40 -7.37 -4.65
CA LEU A 82 5.44 -8.24 -5.31
C LEU A 82 6.10 -9.43 -6.02
N LYS A 83 5.41 -10.55 -6.08
CA LYS A 83 5.89 -11.81 -6.67
C LYS A 83 5.43 -12.04 -8.12
N ASN A 84 4.84 -11.03 -8.74
CA ASN A 84 4.24 -11.16 -10.07
C ASN A 84 5.27 -11.21 -11.23
N GLU A 85 6.55 -10.92 -10.97
CA GLU A 85 7.64 -10.98 -11.96
C GLU A 85 7.34 -10.20 -13.26
N GLY A 86 6.67 -9.07 -13.14
CA GLY A 86 6.23 -8.23 -14.26
C GLY A 86 4.98 -8.74 -14.99
N ARG A 87 4.34 -9.82 -14.54
CA ARG A 87 3.04 -10.26 -15.05
C ARG A 87 1.92 -9.42 -14.44
N PHE A 88 0.88 -9.20 -15.22
CA PHE A 88 -0.33 -8.55 -14.73
C PHE A 88 -1.18 -9.54 -13.94
N ASP A 89 -0.97 -9.59 -12.62
CA ASP A 89 -1.59 -10.54 -11.71
C ASP A 89 -2.30 -9.82 -10.54
N LYS A 90 -3.23 -10.52 -9.86
CA LYS A 90 -3.78 -10.06 -8.58
C LYS A 90 -2.68 -10.12 -7.52
N VAL A 91 -2.45 -9.00 -6.84
CA VAL A 91 -1.40 -8.84 -5.84
C VAL A 91 -1.92 -8.55 -4.45
N ALA A 92 -3.10 -7.96 -4.35
CA ALA A 92 -3.74 -7.66 -3.07
C ALA A 92 -5.26 -7.70 -3.17
N GLU A 93 -5.89 -7.79 -2.01
CA GLU A 93 -7.33 -7.69 -1.83
C GLU A 93 -7.63 -6.95 -0.53
N VAL A 94 -8.60 -6.04 -0.57
CA VAL A 94 -9.10 -5.32 0.61
C VAL A 94 -10.61 -5.46 0.66
N THR A 95 -11.16 -5.81 1.83
CA THR A 95 -12.60 -5.95 2.06
C THR A 95 -13.07 -4.92 3.09
N GLY A 96 -14.12 -4.19 2.77
CA GLY A 96 -14.82 -3.31 3.70
C GLY A 96 -15.64 -4.13 4.69
N ASP A 97 -15.40 -3.93 5.97
CA ASP A 97 -16.00 -4.69 7.06
C ASP A 97 -17.53 -4.49 7.21
N GLU A 98 -18.03 -3.30 6.83
CA GLU A 98 -19.47 -2.98 6.91
C GLU A 98 -20.18 -3.16 5.56
N SER A 99 -19.53 -2.79 4.46
CA SER A 99 -20.15 -2.79 3.13
C SER A 99 -20.11 -4.14 2.42
N GLY A 100 -19.17 -5.03 2.79
CA GLY A 100 -18.86 -6.25 2.04
C GLY A 100 -18.27 -5.98 0.66
N ILE A 101 -17.93 -4.73 0.33
CA ILE A 101 -17.22 -4.42 -0.92
C ILE A 101 -15.83 -4.96 -0.84
N VAL A 102 -15.43 -5.71 -1.85
CA VAL A 102 -14.09 -6.23 -2.05
C VAL A 102 -13.41 -5.45 -3.17
N MET A 103 -12.20 -4.99 -2.93
CA MET A 103 -11.33 -4.38 -3.93
C MET A 103 -10.12 -5.27 -4.17
N GLU A 104 -10.03 -5.87 -5.36
CA GLU A 104 -8.83 -6.54 -5.83
C GLU A 104 -7.88 -5.54 -6.49
N VAL A 105 -6.59 -5.67 -6.23
CA VAL A 105 -5.54 -4.89 -6.89
C VAL A 105 -4.75 -5.79 -7.82
N TRP A 106 -4.71 -5.39 -9.09
CA TRP A 106 -4.02 -6.09 -10.18
C TRP A 106 -2.94 -5.19 -10.76
N THR A 107 -1.73 -5.70 -10.96
CA THR A 107 -0.64 -4.91 -11.53
C THR A 107 0.44 -5.76 -12.15
N ASP A 108 1.22 -5.16 -13.06
CA ASP A 108 2.50 -5.67 -13.56
C ASP A 108 3.71 -5.05 -12.84
N ARG A 109 3.48 -4.20 -11.83
CA ARG A 109 4.57 -3.52 -11.13
C ARG A 109 5.25 -4.41 -10.10
N PRO A 110 6.55 -4.18 -9.80
CA PRO A 110 7.30 -5.00 -8.85
C PRO A 110 6.98 -4.69 -7.38
N GLY A 111 6.31 -3.58 -7.09
CA GLY A 111 5.99 -3.16 -5.73
C GLY A 111 4.63 -2.50 -5.59
N VAL A 112 4.15 -2.44 -4.36
CA VAL A 112 2.97 -1.68 -3.96
C VAL A 112 3.24 -0.98 -2.62
N GLN A 113 3.10 0.34 -2.60
CA GLN A 113 3.06 1.10 -1.36
C GLN A 113 1.68 0.93 -0.73
N VAL A 114 1.64 0.52 0.53
CA VAL A 114 0.43 0.56 1.34
C VAL A 114 0.57 1.70 2.34
N TYR A 115 -0.34 2.66 2.24
CA TYR A 115 -0.35 3.84 3.09
C TYR A 115 -1.71 3.97 3.78
N THR A 116 -1.71 4.03 5.10
CA THR A 116 -2.95 4.06 5.91
C THR A 116 -3.35 5.47 6.35
N ALA A 117 -3.16 6.47 5.50
CA ALA A 117 -3.54 7.86 5.73
C ALA A 117 -3.04 8.42 7.07
N ASN A 118 -1.78 8.13 7.39
CA ASN A 118 -1.17 8.37 8.71
C ASN A 118 -1.09 9.86 9.09
N PHE A 119 -1.06 10.73 8.08
CA PHE A 119 -0.82 12.17 8.21
C PHE A 119 -2.02 13.04 7.82
N LEU A 120 -3.20 12.43 7.55
CA LEU A 120 -4.41 13.21 7.37
C LEU A 120 -4.83 13.85 8.69
N GLU A 121 -5.09 15.16 8.66
CA GLU A 121 -5.53 15.93 9.83
C GLU A 121 -6.51 17.02 9.40
N ASN A 122 -7.80 16.81 9.72
CA ASN A 122 -8.87 17.78 9.43
C ASN A 122 -8.97 18.19 7.93
N GLU A 123 -8.66 17.25 7.01
CA GLU A 123 -8.73 17.55 5.57
C GLU A 123 -10.17 17.72 5.10
N ALA A 124 -10.45 18.87 4.53
CA ALA A 124 -11.79 19.20 4.02
C ALA A 124 -12.11 18.37 2.76
N GLY A 125 -13.14 17.57 2.85
CA GLY A 125 -13.58 16.68 1.78
C GLY A 125 -14.89 17.09 1.12
N ARG A 126 -15.33 16.27 0.15
CA ARG A 126 -16.58 16.48 -0.59
C ARG A 126 -17.80 16.44 0.37
N ASN A 127 -18.79 17.29 0.09
CA ASN A 127 -20.07 17.34 0.80
C ASN A 127 -19.92 17.55 2.33
N GLY A 128 -18.94 18.35 2.74
CA GLY A 128 -18.70 18.66 4.15
C GLY A 128 -18.11 17.50 4.96
N ALA A 129 -17.55 16.49 4.31
CA ALA A 129 -16.72 15.50 5.00
C ALA A 129 -15.45 16.16 5.53
N VAL A 130 -14.92 15.66 6.63
CA VAL A 130 -13.61 16.02 7.17
C VAL A 130 -12.86 14.71 7.37
N TYR A 131 -11.72 14.56 6.68
CA TYR A 131 -10.93 13.32 6.75
C TYR A 131 -9.86 13.44 7.82
N GLN A 132 -9.71 12.37 8.56
CA GLN A 132 -8.78 12.20 9.66
C GLN A 132 -7.77 11.09 9.40
N LYS A 133 -6.76 11.01 10.26
CA LYS A 133 -5.84 9.86 10.31
C LYS A 133 -6.62 8.55 10.30
N ARG A 134 -6.21 7.62 9.42
CA ARG A 134 -6.83 6.28 9.27
C ARG A 134 -8.18 6.24 8.57
N ASP A 135 -8.66 7.32 7.99
CA ASP A 135 -9.94 7.31 7.28
C ASP A 135 -9.85 6.71 5.87
N ALA A 136 -8.66 6.33 5.43
CA ALA A 136 -8.46 5.70 4.14
C ALA A 136 -7.21 4.82 4.10
N VAL A 137 -7.15 3.97 3.07
CA VAL A 137 -5.95 3.22 2.68
C VAL A 137 -5.63 3.47 1.21
N CYS A 138 -4.35 3.66 0.89
CA CYS A 138 -3.85 3.73 -0.48
C CYS A 138 -3.08 2.45 -0.81
N LEU A 139 -3.26 1.95 -2.04
CA LEU A 139 -2.47 0.85 -2.60
C LEU A 139 -1.86 1.34 -3.93
N GLU A 140 -0.61 1.76 -3.87
CA GLU A 140 0.07 2.48 -4.93
C GLU A 140 1.05 1.56 -5.63
N THR A 141 0.62 0.96 -6.73
CA THR A 141 1.47 0.05 -7.50
C THR A 141 2.54 0.82 -8.26
N GLN A 142 3.80 0.39 -8.17
CA GLN A 142 4.95 1.19 -8.62
C GLN A 142 6.24 0.38 -8.76
N ASN A 143 7.31 1.00 -9.26
CA ASN A 143 8.67 0.60 -8.95
C ASN A 143 8.99 1.01 -7.50
N TYR A 144 10.00 0.38 -6.89
CA TYR A 144 10.31 0.72 -5.50
C TYR A 144 10.69 2.20 -5.36
N PRO A 145 10.24 2.87 -4.30
CA PRO A 145 10.68 4.24 -4.01
C PRO A 145 12.21 4.29 -3.91
N ASP A 146 12.80 5.40 -4.31
CA ASP A 146 14.25 5.66 -4.33
C ASP A 146 15.10 4.63 -5.11
N ALA A 147 14.49 3.84 -6.01
CA ALA A 147 15.22 2.81 -6.78
C ALA A 147 16.40 3.38 -7.60
N VAL A 148 16.37 4.64 -7.96
CA VAL A 148 17.46 5.30 -8.69
C VAL A 148 18.77 5.35 -7.89
N HIS A 149 18.72 5.34 -6.57
CA HIS A 149 19.89 5.34 -5.68
C HIS A 149 20.22 3.96 -5.11
N GLN A 150 19.34 2.98 -5.27
CA GLN A 150 19.46 1.64 -4.67
C GLN A 150 19.83 0.59 -5.75
N LYS A 151 21.11 0.21 -5.82
CA LYS A 151 21.64 -0.69 -6.87
C LYS A 151 21.01 -2.10 -6.88
N ASN A 152 20.45 -2.53 -5.77
CA ASN A 152 19.80 -3.84 -5.60
C ASN A 152 18.29 -3.80 -5.88
N PHE A 153 17.71 -2.61 -6.11
CA PHE A 153 16.32 -2.49 -6.49
C PHE A 153 16.15 -2.64 -8.02
N PRO A 154 14.97 -3.06 -8.49
CA PRO A 154 14.68 -3.10 -9.92
C PRO A 154 14.88 -1.73 -10.57
N GLU A 155 15.41 -1.72 -11.80
CA GLU A 155 15.64 -0.50 -12.59
C GLU A 155 14.33 0.29 -12.76
N ALA A 156 14.32 1.56 -12.39
CA ALA A 156 13.16 2.44 -12.46
C ALA A 156 13.31 3.56 -13.52
N ILE A 157 14.44 3.61 -14.24
CA ILE A 157 14.74 4.65 -15.21
C ILE A 157 14.16 4.27 -16.57
N CYS A 158 13.29 5.13 -17.11
CA CYS A 158 12.86 5.07 -18.50
C CYS A 158 13.75 6.01 -19.32
N LYS A 159 14.58 5.44 -20.22
CA LYS A 159 15.52 6.19 -21.02
C LYS A 159 14.86 6.86 -22.22
N LYS A 160 15.52 7.87 -22.78
CA LYS A 160 15.06 8.52 -24.00
C LYS A 160 14.85 7.51 -25.13
N GLY A 161 13.64 7.47 -25.66
CA GLY A 161 13.22 6.54 -26.73
C GLY A 161 12.58 5.25 -26.25
N GLU A 162 12.60 4.97 -24.95
CA GLU A 162 11.85 3.87 -24.36
C GLU A 162 10.41 4.27 -24.07
N THR A 163 9.51 3.30 -24.08
CA THR A 163 8.10 3.48 -23.70
C THR A 163 7.91 3.02 -22.26
N TYR A 164 7.34 3.88 -21.42
CA TYR A 164 6.87 3.49 -20.09
C TYR A 164 5.44 2.96 -20.22
N ASP A 165 5.29 1.65 -20.24
CA ASP A 165 4.00 0.96 -20.35
C ASP A 165 3.78 0.12 -19.09
N THR A 166 2.71 0.40 -18.35
CA THR A 166 2.39 -0.28 -17.10
C THR A 166 0.88 -0.42 -16.94
N LYS A 167 0.45 -1.46 -16.24
CA LYS A 167 -0.96 -1.71 -15.99
C LYS A 167 -1.24 -1.86 -14.51
N THR A 168 -2.26 -1.14 -14.05
CA THR A 168 -2.86 -1.29 -12.74
C THR A 168 -4.37 -1.29 -12.90
N ALA A 169 -5.06 -2.18 -12.20
CA ALA A 169 -6.52 -2.18 -12.14
C ALA A 169 -6.99 -2.42 -10.70
N TYR A 170 -8.03 -1.71 -10.33
CA TYR A 170 -8.81 -1.96 -9.12
C TYR A 170 -10.14 -2.56 -9.55
N ARG A 171 -10.39 -3.80 -9.16
CA ARG A 171 -11.62 -4.52 -9.48
C ARG A 171 -12.47 -4.64 -8.24
N PHE A 172 -13.72 -4.22 -8.33
CA PHE A 172 -14.66 -4.21 -7.21
C PHE A 172 -15.76 -5.24 -7.41
N HIS A 173 -16.11 -5.94 -6.33
CA HIS A 173 -17.29 -6.83 -6.25
C HIS A 173 -17.80 -6.84 -4.81
N ILE A 174 -18.87 -7.59 -4.55
CA ILE A 174 -19.45 -7.80 -3.21
C ILE A 174 -19.25 -9.27 -2.87
N GLU A 175 -18.81 -9.58 -1.64
CA GLU A 175 -18.82 -10.94 -1.08
C GLU A 175 -20.22 -11.49 -0.88
#